data_9887b2862378f69043f5f9b68bcb5706
#
_entry.id   9887b2862378f69043f5f9b68bcb5706
#
_cell.length_a   1.000
_cell.length_b   1.000
_cell.length_c   1.000
_cell.angle_alpha   90.00
_cell.angle_beta   90.00
_cell.angle_gamma   90.00
#
_symmetry.space_group_name_H-M   'P 1'
#
loop_
_entity.id
_entity.type
_entity.pdbx_description
1 polymer ?
#
loop_
_entity_poly.entity_id
_entity_poly.type
_entity_poly.pdbx_seq_one_letter_code
_entity_poly.pdbx_strand_id
1 'polypeptide(L)' 'VPREPFVLLANAPDGHEGRVIRVSDRDPALLRAIDDSGLQVGDTVVVISTAQDATALRRGTTTLALPGDARDTIWLSATA' A
#
# COMPACT_ATOMS: atom_id res chain seq x y z
N VAL A 1 4.75 25.11 5.66
CA VAL A 1 4.28 24.33 4.51
C VAL A 1 3.40 23.19 5.00
N PRO A 2 2.16 23.15 4.56
CA PRO A 2 1.31 22.05 4.95
C PRO A 2 1.88 20.73 4.42
N ARG A 3 1.88 19.72 5.28
CA ARG A 3 2.24 18.38 4.88
C ARG A 3 0.99 17.61 4.57
N GLU A 4 1.01 16.91 3.47
CA GLU A 4 -0.06 15.98 3.18
C GLU A 4 -0.03 14.87 4.24
N PRO A 5 -1.15 14.64 4.95
CA PRO A 5 -1.18 13.57 5.93
C PRO A 5 -1.02 12.22 5.24
N PHE A 6 -0.32 11.32 5.92
CA PHE A 6 -0.09 9.98 5.40
C PHE A 6 -0.25 8.96 6.51
N VAL A 7 -0.46 7.72 6.13
CA VAL A 7 -0.66 6.61 7.05
C VAL A 7 0.06 5.38 6.51
N LEU A 8 0.68 4.61 7.41
CA LEU A 8 1.26 3.33 7.05
C LEU A 8 0.12 2.38 6.68
N LEU A 9 0.33 1.57 5.64
CA LEU A 9 -0.72 0.66 5.17
C LEU A 9 -1.25 -0.24 6.30
N ALA A 10 -0.37 -0.70 7.19
CA ALA A 10 -0.76 -1.53 8.32
C ALA A 10 -1.73 -0.82 9.28
N ASN A 11 -1.69 0.50 9.32
CA ASN A 11 -2.54 1.32 10.19
C ASN A 11 -3.78 1.83 9.47
N ALA A 12 -3.90 1.62 8.17
CA ALA A 12 -5.06 2.05 7.41
C ALA A 12 -6.22 1.07 7.66
N PRO A 13 -7.44 1.57 7.89
CA PRO A 13 -8.58 0.68 8.05
C PRO A 13 -8.97 0.03 6.73
N ASP A 14 -9.66 -1.11 6.83
CA ASP A 14 -10.22 -1.74 5.63
C ASP A 14 -11.19 -0.76 4.96
N GLY A 15 -11.10 -0.67 3.64
CA GLY A 15 -11.90 0.28 2.88
C GLY A 15 -11.29 1.66 2.74
N HIS A 16 -10.15 1.92 3.38
CA HIS A 16 -9.46 3.20 3.24
C HIS A 16 -9.00 3.38 1.79
N GLU A 17 -9.30 4.55 1.22
CA GLU A 17 -8.82 4.92 -0.11
C GLU A 17 -7.71 5.95 0.03
N GLY A 18 -6.59 5.71 -0.60
CA GLY A 18 -5.46 6.61 -0.56
C GLY A 18 -4.53 6.39 -1.73
N ARG A 19 -3.62 7.35 -1.92
CA ARG A 19 -2.60 7.27 -2.96
C ARG A 19 -1.30 6.76 -2.35
N VAL A 20 -0.63 5.85 -3.05
CA VAL A 20 0.68 5.39 -2.63
C VAL A 20 1.67 6.54 -2.74
N ILE A 21 2.22 6.98 -1.61
CA ILE A 21 3.15 8.10 -1.58
C ILE A 21 4.59 7.65 -1.37
N ARG A 22 4.78 6.46 -0.81
CA ARG A 22 6.11 5.94 -0.56
C ARG A 22 6.08 4.44 -0.40
N VAL A 23 7.13 3.79 -0.88
CA VAL A 23 7.39 2.37 -0.63
C VAL A 23 8.80 2.27 -0.06
N SER A 24 8.93 1.61 1.10
CA SER A 24 10.24 1.41 1.72
C SER A 24 11.05 0.40 0.94
N ASP A 25 12.35 0.66 0.78
CA ASP A 25 13.27 -0.23 0.08
C ASP A 25 14.18 -1.02 1.04
N ARG A 26 13.78 -1.13 2.30
CA ARG A 26 14.59 -1.82 3.31
C ARG A 26 14.76 -3.30 3.02
N ASP A 27 13.76 -3.91 2.39
CA ASP A 27 13.78 -5.32 2.02
C ASP A 27 13.69 -5.43 0.50
N PRO A 28 14.80 -5.74 -0.19
CA PRO A 28 14.78 -5.79 -1.66
C PRO A 28 13.85 -6.87 -2.22
N ALA A 29 13.71 -8.00 -1.53
CA ALA A 29 12.80 -9.06 -1.99
C ALA A 29 11.34 -8.60 -1.91
N LEU A 30 10.99 -7.90 -0.84
CA LEU A 30 9.64 -7.37 -0.65
C LEU A 30 9.36 -6.25 -1.66
N LEU A 31 10.33 -5.38 -1.88
CA LEU A 31 10.21 -4.32 -2.87
C LEU A 31 9.96 -4.90 -4.26
N ARG A 32 10.67 -5.98 -4.61
CA ARG A 32 10.47 -6.66 -5.88
C ARG A 32 9.07 -7.25 -5.99
N ALA A 33 8.58 -7.86 -4.91
CA ALA A 33 7.23 -8.43 -4.91
C ALA A 33 6.17 -7.35 -5.13
N ILE A 34 6.35 -6.18 -4.52
CA ILE A 34 5.45 -5.04 -4.71
C ILE A 34 5.52 -4.55 -6.15
N ASP A 35 6.72 -4.42 -6.70
CA ASP A 35 6.91 -3.98 -8.07
C ASP A 35 6.31 -4.98 -9.07
N ASP A 36 6.49 -6.28 -8.83
CA ASP A 36 5.95 -7.34 -9.68
C ASP A 36 4.41 -7.34 -9.68
N SER A 37 3.79 -6.86 -8.61
CA SER A 37 2.34 -6.75 -8.54
C SER A 37 1.79 -5.64 -9.42
N GLY A 38 2.66 -4.74 -9.89
CA GLY A 38 2.27 -3.59 -10.70
C GLY A 38 1.97 -2.34 -9.88
N LEU A 39 2.11 -2.39 -8.57
CA LEU A 39 1.85 -1.24 -7.72
C LEU A 39 3.00 -0.24 -7.84
N GLN A 40 2.65 1.04 -8.03
CA GLN A 40 3.64 2.11 -8.17
C GLN A 40 3.27 3.29 -7.29
N VAL A 41 4.27 4.08 -6.92
CA VAL A 41 4.05 5.35 -6.21
C VAL A 41 3.20 6.25 -7.10
N GLY A 42 2.17 6.84 -6.51
CA GLY A 42 1.21 7.67 -7.22
C GLY A 42 -0.09 6.96 -7.57
N ASP A 43 -0.14 5.64 -7.45
CA ASP A 43 -1.36 4.90 -7.70
C ASP A 43 -2.35 5.10 -6.55
N THR A 44 -3.63 5.28 -6.89
CA THR A 44 -4.70 5.32 -5.90
C THR A 44 -5.21 3.90 -5.68
N VAL A 45 -5.25 3.48 -4.43
CA VAL A 45 -5.68 2.13 -4.06
C VAL A 45 -6.67 2.17 -2.91
N VAL A 46 -7.47 1.11 -2.80
CA VAL A 46 -8.39 0.90 -1.69
C VAL A 46 -7.91 -0.30 -0.90
N VAL A 47 -7.78 -0.14 0.41
CA VAL A 47 -7.35 -1.24 1.29
C VAL A 47 -8.50 -2.25 1.41
N ILE A 48 -8.24 -3.48 1.00
CA ILE A 48 -9.20 -4.57 1.15
C ILE A 48 -8.95 -5.27 2.48
N SER A 49 -7.72 -5.68 2.72
CA SER A 49 -7.34 -6.31 3.99
C SER A 49 -5.83 -6.20 4.21
N THR A 50 -5.42 -6.20 5.48
CA THR A 50 -4.01 -6.17 5.88
C THR A 50 -3.74 -7.26 6.90
N ALA A 51 -3.97 -8.51 6.51
CA ALA A 51 -3.70 -9.66 7.38
C ALA A 51 -2.20 -9.92 7.50
N GLN A 52 -1.80 -10.66 8.52
CA GLN A 52 -0.38 -10.95 8.77
C GLN A 52 0.27 -11.75 7.65
N ASP A 53 -0.50 -12.60 6.99
CA ASP A 53 0.03 -13.51 5.96
C ASP A 53 -0.26 -13.01 4.54
N ALA A 54 -1.10 -11.99 4.39
CA ALA A 54 -1.42 -11.46 3.08
C ALA A 54 -2.01 -10.06 3.19
N THR A 55 -1.65 -9.20 2.23
CA THR A 55 -2.21 -7.87 2.09
C THR A 55 -2.91 -7.79 0.74
N ALA A 56 -4.14 -7.30 0.73
CA ALA A 56 -4.90 -7.15 -0.51
C ALA A 56 -5.30 -5.69 -0.69
N LEU A 57 -5.03 -5.17 -1.88
CA LEU A 57 -5.38 -3.81 -2.27
C LEU A 57 -6.15 -3.86 -3.58
N ARG A 58 -6.99 -2.87 -3.82
CA ARG A 58 -7.68 -2.73 -5.09
C ARG A 58 -7.23 -1.45 -5.78
N ARG A 59 -6.77 -1.58 -7.01
CA ARG A 59 -6.42 -0.45 -7.86
C ARG A 59 -7.39 -0.44 -9.04
N GLY A 60 -8.33 0.52 -9.02
CA GLY A 60 -9.39 0.54 -10.01
C GLY A 60 -10.24 -0.72 -9.91
N THR A 61 -10.23 -1.56 -10.95
CA THR A 61 -10.95 -2.83 -10.98
C THR A 61 -10.04 -4.03 -10.71
N THR A 62 -8.75 -3.78 -10.45
CA THR A 62 -7.77 -4.85 -10.27
C THR A 62 -7.46 -5.04 -8.80
N THR A 63 -7.55 -6.28 -8.32
CA THR A 63 -7.13 -6.65 -6.98
C THR A 63 -5.67 -7.06 -7.00
N LEU A 64 -4.87 -6.46 -6.11
CA LEU A 64 -3.45 -6.78 -5.98
C LEU A 64 -3.25 -7.58 -4.70
N ALA A 65 -2.58 -8.72 -4.82
CA ALA A 65 -2.23 -9.56 -3.68
C ALA A 65 -0.74 -9.35 -3.38
N LEU A 66 -0.43 -9.00 -2.13
CA LEU A 66 0.93 -8.72 -1.69
C LEU A 66 1.27 -9.58 -0.49
N PRO A 67 2.57 -9.82 -0.23
CA PRO A 67 2.99 -10.46 1.02
C PRO A 67 2.48 -9.67 2.23
N GLY A 68 2.23 -10.36 3.34
CA GLY A 68 1.74 -9.71 4.55
C GLY A 68 2.65 -8.58 5.02
N ASP A 69 3.97 -8.75 4.90
CA ASP A 69 4.94 -7.74 5.33
C ASP A 69 4.88 -6.46 4.50
N ALA A 70 4.24 -6.47 3.34
CA ALA A 70 4.10 -5.28 2.50
C ALA A 70 3.35 -4.17 3.23
N ARG A 71 2.47 -4.51 4.16
CA ARG A 71 1.72 -3.52 4.93
C ARG A 71 2.61 -2.59 5.76
N ASP A 72 3.82 -3.06 6.09
CA ASP A 72 4.78 -2.27 6.88
C ASP A 72 5.75 -1.47 6.02
N THR A 73 5.63 -1.58 4.69
CA THR A 73 6.55 -0.91 3.76
C THR A 73 5.87 0.09 2.84
N ILE A 74 4.54 0.12 2.81
CA ILE A 74 3.78 0.98 1.91
C ILE A 74 3.12 2.08 2.73
N TRP A 75 3.29 3.33 2.27
CA TRP A 75 2.68 4.50 2.89
C TRP A 75 1.66 5.09 1.93
N LEU A 76 0.48 5.37 2.45
CA LEU A 76 -0.64 5.93 1.69
C LEU A 76 -0.95 7.32 2.19
N SER A 77 -1.54 8.15 1.31
CA SER A 77 -2.12 9.40 1.75
C SER A 77 -3.31 9.10 2.66
N ALA A 78 -3.52 9.95 3.66
CA ALA A 78 -4.67 9.78 4.57
C ALA A 78 -5.99 10.13 3.87
N THR A 79 -5.93 10.89 2.79
CA THR A 79 -7.10 11.21 1.96
C THR A 79 -6.78 10.91 0.50
N ALA A 80 -7.79 10.47 -0.21
CA ALA A 80 -7.64 10.16 -1.63
C ALA A 80 -7.40 11.41 -2.46
#